data_617db539fd07a41658024c481d3e071d
#
_entry.id   617db539fd07a41658024c481d3e071d
#
_cell.length_a   1.000
_cell.length_b   1.000
_cell.length_c   1.000
_cell.angle_alpha   90.00
_cell.angle_beta   90.00
_cell.angle_gamma   90.00
#
_symmetry.space_group_name_H-M   'P 1'
#
loop_
_entity.id
_entity.type
_entity.pdbx_description
1 polymer ?
#
loop_
_entity_poly.entity_id
_entity_poly.type
_entity_poly.pdbx_seq_one_letter_code
_entity_poly.pdbx_strand_id
1 'polypeptide(L)'
;MSFLRTFICRPRASGQMPMYRQISKTWQSIFHERAGDIRARAVLLRKEPAIMRVDHPWRLDRARSIGYKAKEGVVVVRARVSRGGMRKQRPTSGRRPKHMGVLKIKSEVSSQTVAERRVSERYPNLKVLGSYPVWQDGRHAWFECILVDPLHPAVRKDYNYRRALGTVA
;
A
#
# COMPACT_ATOMS: atom_id res chain seq x y z
N MET A 1 -8.81 -20.53 -27.01
CA MET A 1 -7.63 -19.65 -27.20
C MET A 1 -8.01 -18.25 -26.74
N SER A 2 -7.73 -17.92 -25.50
CA SER A 2 -8.13 -16.65 -24.88
C SER A 2 -6.86 -15.86 -24.52
N PHE A 3 -6.62 -14.78 -25.25
CA PHE A 3 -5.52 -13.85 -25.04
C PHE A 3 -5.81 -12.97 -23.84
N LEU A 4 -5.31 -13.33 -22.68
CA LEU A 4 -5.21 -12.42 -21.54
C LEU A 4 -4.10 -11.39 -21.85
N ARG A 5 -4.51 -10.23 -22.38
CA ARG A 5 -3.65 -9.06 -22.47
C ARG A 5 -3.41 -8.55 -21.04
N THR A 6 -2.27 -8.94 -20.50
CA THR A 6 -1.69 -8.31 -19.33
C THR A 6 -1.44 -6.84 -19.65
N PHE A 7 -2.28 -5.94 -19.12
CA PHE A 7 -2.03 -4.52 -19.14
C PHE A 7 -0.84 -4.23 -18.23
N ILE A 8 0.35 -4.37 -18.76
CA ILE A 8 1.56 -3.80 -18.16
C ILE A 8 1.39 -2.29 -18.29
N CYS A 9 1.01 -1.65 -17.19
CA CYS A 9 1.07 -0.21 -17.07
C CYS A 9 2.54 0.20 -17.22
N ARG A 10 2.94 0.55 -18.45
CA ARG A 10 4.25 1.15 -18.72
C ARG A 10 4.35 2.41 -17.89
N PRO A 11 5.36 2.55 -17.03
CA PRO A 11 5.62 3.82 -16.38
C PRO A 11 5.91 4.84 -17.50
N ARG A 12 5.11 5.89 -17.58
CA ARG A 12 5.41 7.03 -18.43
C ARG A 12 6.83 7.49 -18.08
N ALA A 13 7.74 7.30 -19.01
CA ALA A 13 9.09 7.80 -18.93
C ALA A 13 9.07 9.30 -18.67
N SER A 14 9.90 9.74 -17.73
CA SER A 14 10.52 11.04 -17.59
C SER A 14 9.62 12.28 -17.60
N GLY A 15 9.15 12.60 -16.45
CA GLY A 15 8.66 13.91 -16.07
C GLY A 15 8.66 14.10 -14.57
N GLN A 16 9.40 13.28 -13.84
CA GLN A 16 9.55 13.52 -12.40
C GLN A 16 10.33 14.81 -12.23
N MET A 17 9.65 15.81 -11.67
CA MET A 17 10.28 17.06 -11.22
C MET A 17 11.58 16.71 -10.47
N PRO A 18 12.67 17.44 -10.71
CA PRO A 18 13.97 17.18 -10.06
C PRO A 18 13.84 17.00 -8.53
N MET A 19 12.92 17.74 -7.92
CA MET A 19 12.59 17.68 -6.50
C MET A 19 12.13 16.29 -6.05
N TYR A 20 11.17 15.65 -6.72
CA TYR A 20 10.68 14.32 -6.33
C TYR A 20 11.74 13.24 -6.51
N ARG A 21 12.63 13.42 -7.49
CA ARG A 21 13.77 12.52 -7.68
C ARG A 21 14.76 12.61 -6.51
N GLN A 22 15.01 13.81 -6.00
CA GLN A 22 15.87 14.02 -4.82
C GLN A 22 15.22 13.45 -3.57
N ILE A 23 13.93 13.72 -3.32
CA ILE A 23 13.17 13.13 -2.22
C ILE A 23 13.24 11.59 -2.27
N SER A 24 13.07 11.00 -3.45
CA SER A 24 13.16 9.54 -3.61
C SER A 24 14.56 9.01 -3.26
N LYS A 25 15.62 9.69 -3.67
CA LYS A 25 17.01 9.33 -3.31
C LYS A 25 17.24 9.41 -1.79
N THR A 26 16.79 10.50 -1.17
CA THR A 26 16.87 10.66 0.29
C THR A 26 16.16 9.53 1.01
N TRP A 27 14.95 9.14 0.57
CA TRP A 27 14.26 7.99 1.15
C TRP A 27 15.00 6.68 0.94
N GLN A 28 15.65 6.48 -0.19
CA GLN A 28 16.46 5.28 -0.45
C GLN A 28 17.65 5.20 0.50
N SER A 29 18.39 6.30 0.70
CA SER A 29 19.50 6.33 1.67
C SER A 29 19.01 6.09 3.09
N ILE A 30 17.93 6.73 3.50
CA ILE A 30 17.32 6.56 4.82
C ILE A 30 16.93 5.10 5.10
N PHE A 31 16.34 4.41 4.11
CA PHE A 31 16.00 3.00 4.26
C PHE A 31 17.24 2.10 4.32
N HIS A 32 18.28 2.44 3.58
CA HIS A 32 19.52 1.69 3.56
C HIS A 32 20.30 1.86 4.87
N GLU A 33 20.48 3.08 5.31
CA GLU A 33 21.28 3.42 6.49
C GLU A 33 20.54 3.19 7.81
N ARG A 34 19.22 3.03 7.79
CA ARG A 34 18.35 2.92 8.96
C ARG A 34 18.64 4.02 9.99
N ALA A 35 18.75 5.25 9.52
CA ALA A 35 19.11 6.42 10.32
C ALA A 35 18.32 6.53 11.62
N GLY A 36 18.95 7.11 12.67
CA GLY A 36 18.39 7.17 14.02
C GLY A 36 17.01 7.80 14.11
N ASP A 37 16.76 8.87 13.36
CA ASP A 37 15.46 9.56 13.31
C ASP A 37 14.30 8.67 12.87
N ILE A 38 14.57 7.75 11.95
CA ILE A 38 13.55 6.81 11.50
C ILE A 38 13.28 5.74 12.53
N ARG A 39 14.30 5.33 13.30
CA ARG A 39 14.07 4.40 14.42
C ARG A 39 13.17 5.03 15.49
N ALA A 40 13.38 6.29 15.83
CA ALA A 40 12.51 7.01 16.75
C ALA A 40 11.06 7.09 16.24
N ARG A 41 10.87 7.40 14.96
CA ARG A 41 9.55 7.39 14.32
C ARG A 41 8.93 6.00 14.26
N ALA A 42 9.73 4.94 14.06
CA ALA A 42 9.25 3.56 14.09
C ALA A 42 8.67 3.16 15.45
N VAL A 43 9.20 3.70 16.55
CA VAL A 43 8.62 3.51 17.90
C VAL A 43 7.22 4.12 17.97
N LEU A 44 7.02 5.31 17.42
CA LEU A 44 5.70 5.95 17.37
C LEU A 44 4.72 5.13 16.51
N LEU A 45 5.15 4.67 15.34
CA LEU A 45 4.34 3.82 14.48
C LEU A 45 3.83 2.54 15.15
N ARG A 46 4.61 1.98 16.06
CA ARG A 46 4.19 0.78 16.81
C ARG A 46 3.07 1.06 17.80
N LYS A 47 3.01 2.29 18.33
CA LYS A 47 1.98 2.76 19.27
C LYS A 47 0.67 3.14 18.55
N GLU A 48 0.75 3.48 17.26
CA GLU A 48 -0.42 3.85 16.46
C GLU A 48 -1.40 2.69 16.31
N PRO A 49 -2.71 2.96 16.13
CA PRO A 49 -3.70 1.95 15.81
C PRO A 49 -3.39 1.24 14.47
N ALA A 50 -4.01 0.09 14.24
CA ALA A 50 -3.76 -0.70 13.04
C ALA A 50 -4.15 0.01 11.74
N ILE A 51 -5.17 0.84 11.80
CA ILE A 51 -5.64 1.68 10.68
C ILE A 51 -5.88 3.08 11.23
N MET A 52 -5.21 4.07 10.66
CA MET A 52 -5.27 5.46 11.08
C MET A 52 -5.29 6.39 9.88
N ARG A 53 -6.13 7.43 9.93
CA ARG A 53 -6.07 8.54 8.98
C ARG A 53 -4.87 9.41 9.30
N VAL A 54 -4.17 9.86 8.26
CA VAL A 54 -2.99 10.72 8.34
C VAL A 54 -3.24 11.96 7.50
N ASP A 55 -2.87 13.13 8.01
CA ASP A 55 -3.10 14.40 7.30
C ASP A 55 -2.18 14.56 6.10
N HIS A 56 -0.94 14.09 6.23
CA HIS A 56 0.05 14.20 5.17
C HIS A 56 0.75 12.87 4.89
N PRO A 57 0.99 12.52 3.61
CA PRO A 57 1.72 11.32 3.27
C PRO A 57 3.19 11.45 3.67
N TRP A 58 3.77 10.42 4.26
CA TRP A 58 5.19 10.39 4.60
C TRP A 58 6.08 10.43 3.37
N ARG A 59 5.70 9.70 2.33
CA ARG A 59 6.44 9.61 1.07
C ARG A 59 5.71 10.33 -0.03
N LEU A 60 5.93 11.64 -0.11
CA LEU A 60 5.27 12.48 -1.10
C LEU A 60 5.61 12.07 -2.54
N ASP A 61 6.83 11.59 -2.80
CA ASP A 61 7.27 11.06 -4.09
C ASP A 61 6.37 9.90 -4.56
N ARG A 62 6.15 8.93 -3.69
CA ARG A 62 5.30 7.77 -3.98
C ARG A 62 3.83 8.12 -4.03
N ALA A 63 3.37 8.95 -3.10
CA ALA A 63 1.99 9.41 -3.08
C ALA A 63 1.63 10.10 -4.41
N ARG A 64 2.47 11.02 -4.87
CA ARG A 64 2.27 11.74 -6.14
C ARG A 64 2.31 10.82 -7.36
N SER A 65 3.17 9.81 -7.37
CA SER A 65 3.22 8.84 -8.48
C SER A 65 1.94 8.00 -8.62
N ILE A 66 1.21 7.79 -7.51
CA ILE A 66 -0.10 7.12 -7.50
C ILE A 66 -1.24 8.05 -7.87
N GLY A 67 -1.00 9.38 -7.83
CA GLY A 67 -2.00 10.39 -8.17
C GLY A 67 -2.51 11.20 -6.97
N TYR A 68 -1.83 11.14 -5.82
CA TYR A 68 -2.19 11.96 -4.67
C TYR A 68 -2.11 13.45 -5.02
N LYS A 69 -3.15 14.18 -4.68
CA LYS A 69 -3.20 15.64 -4.66
C LYS A 69 -3.74 16.08 -3.29
N ALA A 70 -3.20 17.16 -2.74
CA ALA A 70 -3.68 17.76 -1.50
C ALA A 70 -4.97 18.54 -1.79
N LYS A 71 -6.07 17.83 -1.98
CA LYS A 71 -7.42 18.36 -2.23
C LYS A 71 -8.40 17.73 -1.26
N GLU A 72 -9.47 18.42 -1.02
CA GLU A 72 -10.63 17.85 -0.33
C GLU A 72 -11.17 16.64 -1.12
N GLY A 73 -11.63 15.63 -0.40
CA GLY A 73 -12.05 14.36 -0.98
C GLY A 73 -10.91 13.37 -1.25
N VAL A 74 -9.65 13.73 -0.99
CA VAL A 74 -8.50 12.81 -1.03
C VAL A 74 -7.99 12.59 0.38
N VAL A 75 -7.95 11.34 0.82
CA VAL A 75 -7.60 10.94 2.18
C VAL A 75 -6.43 9.97 2.15
N VAL A 76 -5.49 10.14 3.06
CA VAL A 76 -4.38 9.20 3.27
C VAL A 76 -4.65 8.39 4.53
N VAL A 77 -4.56 7.08 4.41
CA VAL A 77 -4.76 6.16 5.53
C VAL A 77 -3.55 5.27 5.68
N ARG A 78 -2.99 5.22 6.87
CA ARG A 78 -1.90 4.31 7.21
C ARG A 78 -2.47 3.02 7.78
N ALA A 79 -2.02 1.90 7.24
CA ALA A 79 -2.42 0.57 7.68
C ALA A 79 -1.19 -0.24 8.10
N ARG A 80 -1.30 -0.92 9.25
CA ARG A 80 -0.29 -1.84 9.76
C ARG A 80 -0.73 -3.27 9.50
N VAL A 81 0.16 -4.05 8.91
CA VAL A 81 -0.04 -5.48 8.64
C VAL A 81 1.05 -6.28 9.33
N SER A 82 0.70 -7.37 9.98
CA SER A 82 1.67 -8.30 10.55
C SER A 82 2.45 -9.00 9.45
N ARG A 83 3.75 -9.15 9.65
CA ARG A 83 4.63 -9.92 8.77
C ARG A 83 4.57 -11.40 9.13
N GLY A 84 4.95 -12.22 8.20
CA GLY A 84 5.03 -13.66 8.34
C GLY A 84 4.27 -14.36 7.23
N GLY A 85 4.53 -15.65 7.11
CA GLY A 85 3.86 -16.52 6.17
C GLY A 85 2.60 -17.15 6.78
N MET A 86 1.80 -17.72 5.94
CA MET A 86 0.69 -18.56 6.34
C MET A 86 1.23 -19.84 7.01
N ARG A 87 0.76 -20.14 8.22
CA ARG A 87 1.07 -21.38 8.90
C ARG A 87 -0.09 -22.37 8.75
N LYS A 88 0.21 -23.54 8.28
CA LYS A 88 -0.73 -24.67 8.33
C LYS A 88 -0.40 -25.53 9.52
N GLN A 89 -1.39 -25.88 10.30
CA GLN A 89 -1.23 -26.80 11.40
C GLN A 89 -0.86 -28.20 10.86
N ARG A 90 0.14 -28.82 11.46
CA ARG A 90 0.51 -30.18 11.09
C ARG A 90 -0.61 -31.16 11.47
N PRO A 91 -0.87 -32.18 10.64
CA PRO A 91 -1.77 -33.25 11.01
C PRO A 91 -1.29 -33.96 12.29
N THR A 92 -2.20 -34.15 13.24
CA THR A 92 -1.90 -34.81 14.53
C THR A 92 -2.18 -36.31 14.53
N SER A 93 -2.91 -36.80 13.54
CA SER A 93 -3.25 -38.23 13.39
C SER A 93 -2.35 -38.88 12.32
N GLY A 94 -2.10 -40.18 12.46
CA GLY A 94 -1.21 -40.98 11.64
C GLY A 94 -1.43 -40.79 10.14
N ARG A 95 -0.45 -40.18 9.47
CA ARG A 95 -0.38 -40.03 8.02
C ARG A 95 1.03 -40.30 7.56
N ARG A 96 1.17 -40.84 6.34
CA ARG A 96 2.47 -40.99 5.70
C ARG A 96 3.09 -39.62 5.44
N PRO A 97 4.41 -39.41 5.57
CA PRO A 97 5.08 -38.11 5.41
C PRO A 97 4.71 -37.35 4.14
N LYS A 98 4.51 -38.05 3.02
CA LYS A 98 4.08 -37.45 1.74
C LYS A 98 2.69 -36.79 1.78
N HIS A 99 1.83 -37.18 2.73
CA HIS A 99 0.49 -36.62 2.94
C HIS A 99 0.45 -35.54 4.05
N MET A 100 1.59 -35.22 4.65
CA MET A 100 1.68 -34.19 5.68
C MET A 100 1.79 -32.76 5.11
N GLY A 101 1.99 -32.59 3.83
CA GLY A 101 1.97 -31.42 2.96
C GLY A 101 1.94 -30.01 3.55
N VAL A 102 2.89 -29.69 4.47
CA VAL A 102 2.89 -28.41 5.22
C VAL A 102 3.89 -27.41 4.67
N LEU A 103 4.83 -27.85 3.82
CA LEU A 103 5.99 -27.05 3.44
C LEU A 103 5.81 -26.16 2.20
N LYS A 104 4.78 -26.41 1.39
CA LYS A 104 4.57 -25.72 0.11
C LYS A 104 3.41 -24.71 0.15
N ILE A 105 3.10 -24.16 1.33
CA ILE A 105 2.03 -23.19 1.46
C ILE A 105 2.60 -21.80 1.24
N LYS A 106 2.17 -21.17 0.16
CA LYS A 106 2.48 -19.77 -0.14
C LYS A 106 1.20 -18.96 -0.02
N SER A 107 1.30 -17.77 0.56
CA SER A 107 0.23 -16.79 0.49
C SER A 107 0.16 -16.24 -0.93
N GLU A 108 -1.01 -16.31 -1.56
CA GLU A 108 -1.25 -15.70 -2.87
C GLU A 108 -1.45 -14.19 -2.77
N VAL A 109 -1.74 -13.70 -1.57
CA VAL A 109 -2.05 -12.30 -1.32
C VAL A 109 -0.86 -11.59 -0.68
N SER A 110 -0.41 -10.50 -1.28
CA SER A 110 0.67 -9.68 -0.72
C SER A 110 0.21 -8.91 0.52
N SER A 111 1.14 -8.56 1.41
CA SER A 111 0.85 -7.73 2.58
C SER A 111 0.26 -6.37 2.21
N GLN A 112 0.64 -5.84 1.07
CA GLN A 112 0.11 -4.60 0.52
C GLN A 112 -1.37 -4.75 0.15
N THR A 113 -1.74 -5.80 -0.56
CA THR A 113 -3.14 -6.09 -0.90
C THR A 113 -4.00 -6.34 0.35
N VAL A 114 -3.41 -6.97 1.38
CA VAL A 114 -4.10 -7.12 2.68
C VAL A 114 -4.37 -5.77 3.33
N ALA A 115 -3.41 -4.83 3.27
CA ALA A 115 -3.59 -3.48 3.78
C ALA A 115 -4.73 -2.75 3.05
N GLU A 116 -4.71 -2.79 1.73
CA GLU A 116 -5.73 -2.17 0.87
C GLU A 116 -7.14 -2.72 1.17
N ARG A 117 -7.26 -4.03 1.29
CA ARG A 117 -8.54 -4.69 1.61
C ARG A 117 -9.07 -4.24 2.96
N ARG A 118 -8.25 -4.26 4.02
CA ARG A 118 -8.66 -3.81 5.36
C ARG A 118 -9.06 -2.34 5.41
N VAL A 119 -8.36 -1.50 4.65
CA VAL A 119 -8.69 -0.07 4.54
C VAL A 119 -9.99 0.12 3.78
N SER A 120 -10.21 -0.60 2.68
CA SER A 120 -11.47 -0.57 1.93
C SER A 120 -12.67 -1.02 2.77
N GLU A 121 -12.51 -2.07 3.57
CA GLU A 121 -13.56 -2.54 4.50
C GLU A 121 -13.91 -1.49 5.56
N ARG A 122 -12.92 -0.74 6.06
CA ARG A 122 -13.14 0.31 7.06
C ARG A 122 -13.72 1.60 6.48
N TYR A 123 -13.46 1.89 5.23
CA TYR A 123 -13.93 3.10 4.53
C TYR A 123 -14.71 2.74 3.25
N PRO A 124 -15.92 2.18 3.38
CA PRO A 124 -16.68 1.68 2.23
C PRO A 124 -17.10 2.80 1.26
N ASN A 125 -17.22 4.04 1.75
CA ASN A 125 -17.59 5.20 0.94
C ASN A 125 -16.42 5.72 0.07
N LEU A 126 -15.19 5.30 0.35
CA LEU A 126 -13.99 5.77 -0.33
C LEU A 126 -13.41 4.67 -1.23
N LYS A 127 -12.93 5.05 -2.39
CA LYS A 127 -12.24 4.13 -3.29
C LYS A 127 -10.72 4.21 -3.12
N VAL A 128 -10.05 3.07 -3.08
CA VAL A 128 -8.59 3.00 -3.01
C VAL A 128 -8.02 3.26 -4.40
N LEU A 129 -7.16 4.28 -4.54
CA LEU A 129 -6.38 4.53 -5.76
C LEU A 129 -5.15 3.63 -5.83
N GLY A 130 -4.52 3.40 -4.71
CA GLY A 130 -3.34 2.58 -4.57
C GLY A 130 -2.68 2.76 -3.22
N SER A 131 -1.60 2.04 -3.02
CA SER A 131 -0.84 2.06 -1.78
C SER A 131 0.66 1.94 -2.01
N TYR A 132 1.45 2.25 -0.99
CA TYR A 132 2.90 2.11 -1.02
C TYR A 132 3.44 1.78 0.38
N PRO A 133 4.59 1.08 0.45
CA PRO A 133 5.23 0.78 1.72
C PRO A 133 5.90 2.03 2.29
N VAL A 134 5.70 2.24 3.60
CA VAL A 134 6.29 3.34 4.38
C VAL A 134 7.42 2.85 5.23
N TRP A 135 7.20 1.79 6.00
CA TRP A 135 8.16 1.21 6.91
C TRP A 135 7.94 -0.28 7.08
N GLN A 136 9.00 -0.98 7.46
CA GLN A 136 8.95 -2.40 7.74
C GLN A 136 9.83 -2.73 8.94
N ASP A 137 9.24 -3.42 9.89
CA ASP A 137 9.89 -3.93 11.10
C ASP A 137 10.01 -5.47 11.06
N GLY A 138 10.59 -6.06 12.08
CA GLY A 138 10.63 -7.52 12.25
C GLY A 138 9.24 -8.17 12.29
N ARG A 139 8.27 -7.50 12.92
CA ARG A 139 6.90 -8.03 13.14
C ARG A 139 5.84 -7.44 12.25
N HIS A 140 6.00 -6.19 11.80
CA HIS A 140 4.97 -5.45 11.09
C HIS A 140 5.52 -4.76 9.84
N ALA A 141 4.64 -4.52 8.89
CA ALA A 141 4.84 -3.65 7.74
C ALA A 141 3.74 -2.57 7.75
N TRP A 142 4.12 -1.33 7.44
CA TRP A 142 3.20 -0.20 7.34
C TRP A 142 3.09 0.25 5.91
N PHE A 143 1.85 0.43 5.48
CA PHE A 143 1.50 0.91 4.15
C PHE A 143 0.67 2.18 4.28
N GLU A 144 0.88 3.12 3.39
CA GLU A 144 -0.04 4.24 3.21
C GLU A 144 -0.90 3.98 1.98
N CYS A 145 -2.22 4.03 2.18
CA CYS A 145 -3.22 3.87 1.14
C CYS A 145 -3.82 5.24 0.81
N ILE A 146 -3.92 5.55 -0.46
CA ILE A 146 -4.56 6.77 -0.94
C ILE A 146 -5.99 6.44 -1.30
N LEU A 147 -6.92 7.10 -0.64
CA LEU A 147 -8.35 6.96 -0.83
C LEU A 147 -8.91 8.22 -1.48
N VAL A 148 -9.94 8.03 -2.26
CA VAL A 148 -10.65 9.14 -2.93
C VAL A 148 -12.14 8.95 -2.76
N ASP A 149 -12.82 10.04 -2.42
CA ASP A 149 -14.27 10.10 -2.38
C ASP A 149 -14.82 10.35 -3.79
N PRO A 150 -15.52 9.37 -4.39
CA PRO A 150 -16.07 9.52 -5.73
C PRO A 150 -17.21 10.53 -5.82
N LEU A 151 -17.87 10.83 -4.70
CA LEU A 151 -19.02 11.75 -4.65
C LEU A 151 -18.59 13.21 -4.43
N HIS A 152 -17.38 13.44 -3.93
CA HIS A 152 -16.91 14.78 -3.60
C HIS A 152 -16.79 15.67 -4.84
N PRO A 153 -17.33 16.92 -4.84
CA PRO A 153 -17.33 17.80 -6.01
C PRO A 153 -15.96 18.10 -6.59
N ALA A 154 -14.93 18.29 -5.73
CA ALA A 154 -13.57 18.55 -6.16
C ALA A 154 -12.95 17.36 -6.90
N VAL A 155 -13.34 16.14 -6.53
CA VAL A 155 -12.91 14.90 -7.19
C VAL A 155 -13.64 14.70 -8.52
N ARG A 156 -14.94 14.93 -8.52
CA ARG A 156 -15.79 14.79 -9.73
C ARG A 156 -15.38 15.77 -10.85
N LYS A 157 -14.88 16.93 -10.51
CA LYS A 157 -14.37 17.91 -11.49
C LYS A 157 -13.00 17.53 -12.07
N ASP A 158 -12.21 16.71 -11.39
CA ASP A 158 -10.87 16.36 -11.82
C ASP A 158 -10.89 15.17 -12.81
N TYR A 159 -10.50 15.42 -14.05
CA TYR A 159 -10.46 14.42 -15.12
C TYR A 159 -9.62 13.19 -14.74
N ASN A 160 -8.46 13.38 -14.08
CA ASN A 160 -7.57 12.28 -13.72
C ASN A 160 -8.23 11.32 -12.73
N TYR A 161 -8.98 11.85 -11.75
CA TYR A 161 -9.70 11.01 -10.80
C TYR A 161 -10.90 10.31 -11.44
N ARG A 162 -11.66 10.99 -12.29
CA ARG A 162 -12.75 10.35 -13.05
C ARG A 162 -12.25 9.16 -13.86
N ARG A 163 -11.12 9.34 -14.56
CA ARG A 163 -10.48 8.26 -15.32
C ARG A 163 -10.02 7.11 -14.42
N ALA A 164 -9.39 7.39 -13.28
CA ALA A 164 -8.92 6.39 -12.33
C ALA A 164 -10.07 5.61 -11.68
N LEU A 165 -11.20 6.26 -11.46
CA LEU A 165 -12.42 5.68 -10.89
C LEU A 165 -13.29 4.94 -11.92
N GLY A 166 -12.96 5.02 -13.21
CA GLY A 166 -13.77 4.43 -14.29
C GLY A 166 -15.11 5.14 -14.53
N THR A 167 -15.24 6.40 -14.11
CA THR A 167 -16.47 7.20 -14.26
C THR A 167 -16.45 8.09 -15.51
N VAL A 168 -15.47 7.92 -16.37
CA VAL A 168 -15.44 8.59 -17.69
C VAL A 168 -16.10 7.66 -18.67
N ALA A 169 -17.31 8.00 -19.10
CA ALA A 169 -17.89 7.50 -20.33
C ALA A 169 -17.29 8.30 -21.50
#